data_c9b307ac56296f31c63fe7db7d68a11c
#
_entry.id   c9b307ac56296f31c63fe7db7d68a11c
#
_cell.length_a   1.000
_cell.length_b   1.000
_cell.length_c   1.000
_cell.angle_alpha   90.00
_cell.angle_beta   90.00
_cell.angle_gamma   90.00
#
_symmetry.space_group_name_H-M   'P 1'
#
loop_
_entity.id
_entity.type
_entity.pdbx_description
1 polymer ?
#
loop_
_entity_poly.entity_id
_entity_poly.type
_entity_poly.pdbx_seq_one_letter_code
_entity_poly.pdbx_strand_id
1 'polypeptide(L)'
;DMFDLTLDELRLALAPAIADAAIFDGWSHEAIANAARAHGVKPEVARIAFPGGAMDMIAAWIARIDADMAAALPAGRIGNLPVRERIRSLVQFRLDALTGREEP
;
A
#
# COMPACT_ATOMS: atom_id res chain seq x y z
N ASP A 1 6.93 -15.81 -7.31
CA ASP A 1 6.80 -15.19 -8.61
C ASP A 1 5.48 -14.42 -8.68
N MET A 2 5.53 -13.25 -9.28
CA MET A 2 4.35 -12.39 -9.44
C MET A 2 3.21 -13.07 -10.21
N PHE A 3 3.54 -14.03 -11.07
CA PHE A 3 2.51 -14.76 -11.82
C PHE A 3 1.69 -15.71 -10.94
N ASP A 4 2.18 -16.03 -9.75
CA ASP A 4 1.49 -16.95 -8.85
C ASP A 4 0.56 -16.22 -7.87
N LEU A 5 0.51 -14.89 -7.94
CA LEU A 5 -0.30 -14.08 -7.04
C LEU A 5 -1.75 -13.97 -7.53
N THR A 6 -2.68 -13.96 -6.59
CA THR A 6 -4.05 -13.56 -6.89
C THR A 6 -4.08 -12.07 -7.20
N LEU A 7 -5.20 -11.57 -7.75
CA LEU A 7 -5.35 -10.14 -8.01
C LEU A 7 -5.28 -9.33 -6.71
N ASP A 8 -5.85 -9.84 -5.63
CA ASP A 8 -5.79 -9.14 -4.33
C ASP A 8 -4.36 -9.07 -3.81
N GLU A 9 -3.61 -10.17 -3.94
CA GLU A 9 -2.20 -10.18 -3.54
C GLU A 9 -1.37 -9.24 -4.42
N LEU A 10 -1.67 -9.18 -5.71
CA LEU A 10 -0.97 -8.28 -6.63
C LEU A 10 -1.24 -6.82 -6.27
N ARG A 11 -2.47 -6.48 -5.91
CA ARG A 11 -2.82 -5.12 -5.46
C ARG A 11 -1.98 -4.72 -4.26
N LEU A 12 -1.86 -5.59 -3.26
CA LEU A 12 -1.06 -5.29 -2.07
C LEU A 12 0.43 -5.19 -2.42
N ALA A 13 0.91 -6.06 -3.30
CA ALA A 13 2.33 -6.05 -3.68
C ALA A 13 2.72 -4.78 -4.43
N LEU A 14 1.85 -4.28 -5.30
CA LEU A 14 2.12 -3.08 -6.10
C LEU A 14 1.80 -1.77 -5.38
N ALA A 15 1.01 -1.82 -4.31
CA ALA A 15 0.51 -0.61 -3.66
C ALA A 15 1.60 0.39 -3.26
N PRO A 16 2.73 -0.02 -2.63
CA PRO A 16 3.77 0.96 -2.28
C PRO A 16 4.38 1.65 -3.49
N ALA A 17 4.66 0.89 -4.56
CA ALA A 17 5.24 1.46 -5.77
C ALA A 17 4.25 2.40 -6.47
N ILE A 18 2.95 2.07 -6.44
CA ILE A 18 1.91 2.95 -7.00
C ILE A 18 1.84 4.24 -6.17
N ALA A 19 1.88 4.14 -4.85
CA ALA A 19 1.86 5.33 -3.99
C ALA A 19 3.05 6.24 -4.25
N ASP A 20 4.23 5.68 -4.45
CA ASP A 20 5.43 6.44 -4.78
C ASP A 20 5.28 7.12 -6.16
N ALA A 21 4.79 6.39 -7.16
CA ALA A 21 4.58 6.95 -8.49
C ALA A 21 3.50 8.02 -8.48
N ALA A 22 2.49 7.88 -7.63
CA ALA A 22 1.37 8.83 -7.55
C ALA A 22 1.80 10.22 -7.09
N ILE A 23 2.94 10.35 -6.41
CA ILE A 23 3.47 11.66 -6.02
C ILE A 23 3.66 12.54 -7.25
N PHE A 24 4.11 11.97 -8.36
CA PHE A 24 4.37 12.70 -9.60
C PHE A 24 3.26 12.56 -10.63
N ASP A 25 2.68 11.35 -10.72
CA ASP A 25 1.73 11.00 -11.77
C ASP A 25 0.27 11.05 -11.33
N GLY A 26 0.03 11.29 -10.02
CA GLY A 26 -1.30 11.14 -9.45
C GLY A 26 -1.72 9.67 -9.38
N TRP A 27 -2.92 9.43 -8.90
CA TRP A 27 -3.50 8.08 -8.84
C TRP A 27 -4.09 7.76 -10.20
N SER A 28 -3.23 7.37 -11.13
CA SER A 28 -3.55 7.26 -12.55
C SER A 28 -3.07 5.94 -13.13
N HIS A 29 -3.47 5.66 -14.38
CA HIS A 29 -2.95 4.50 -15.11
C HIS A 29 -1.43 4.58 -15.30
N GLU A 30 -0.88 5.78 -15.37
CA GLU A 30 0.58 5.97 -15.45
C GLU A 30 1.27 5.47 -14.18
N ALA A 31 0.68 5.76 -13.02
CA ALA A 31 1.24 5.28 -11.75
C ALA A 31 1.22 3.75 -11.71
N ILE A 32 0.13 3.12 -12.16
CA ILE A 32 0.05 1.66 -12.24
C ILE A 32 1.13 1.13 -13.18
N ALA A 33 1.28 1.72 -14.36
CA ALA A 33 2.24 1.27 -15.35
C ALA A 33 3.68 1.37 -14.84
N ASN A 34 4.01 2.48 -14.20
CA ASN A 34 5.36 2.67 -13.65
C ASN A 34 5.66 1.68 -12.53
N ALA A 35 4.69 1.46 -11.64
CA ALA A 35 4.83 0.48 -10.56
C ALA A 35 4.99 -0.94 -11.11
N ALA A 36 4.20 -1.28 -12.13
CA ALA A 36 4.26 -2.59 -12.76
C ALA A 36 5.63 -2.85 -13.37
N ARG A 37 6.16 -1.88 -14.10
CA ARG A 37 7.49 -2.00 -14.70
C ARG A 37 8.57 -2.19 -13.67
N ALA A 38 8.48 -1.48 -12.55
CA ALA A 38 9.45 -1.60 -11.47
C ALA A 38 9.44 -2.99 -10.83
N HIS A 39 8.32 -3.68 -10.89
CA HIS A 39 8.18 -5.03 -10.33
C HIS A 39 8.21 -6.14 -11.39
N GLY A 40 8.51 -5.83 -12.63
CA GLY A 40 8.59 -6.83 -13.69
C GLY A 40 7.22 -7.38 -14.11
N VAL A 41 6.16 -6.64 -13.84
CA VAL A 41 4.78 -7.01 -14.21
C VAL A 41 4.38 -6.23 -15.45
N LYS A 42 3.68 -6.87 -16.37
CA LYS A 42 3.17 -6.18 -17.55
C LYS A 42 2.09 -5.18 -17.11
N PRO A 43 2.15 -3.92 -17.61
CA PRO A 43 1.15 -2.91 -17.23
C PRO A 43 -0.30 -3.35 -17.48
N GLU A 44 -0.58 -4.07 -18.57
CA GLU A 44 -1.92 -4.55 -18.87
C GLU A 44 -2.42 -5.54 -17.80
N VAL A 45 -1.52 -6.37 -17.27
CA VAL A 45 -1.87 -7.31 -16.21
C VAL A 45 -2.15 -6.56 -14.91
N ALA A 46 -1.29 -5.60 -14.58
CA ALA A 46 -1.45 -4.80 -13.37
C ALA A 46 -2.79 -4.03 -13.38
N ARG A 47 -3.18 -3.49 -14.54
CA ARG A 47 -4.44 -2.75 -14.66
C ARG A 47 -5.67 -3.59 -14.36
N ILE A 48 -5.60 -4.89 -14.61
CA ILE A 48 -6.71 -5.81 -14.28
C ILE A 48 -6.96 -5.84 -12.77
N ALA A 49 -5.91 -5.64 -11.98
CA ALA A 49 -6.04 -5.62 -10.52
C ALA A 49 -6.67 -4.33 -9.99
N PHE A 50 -6.77 -3.27 -10.80
CA PHE A 50 -7.30 -1.97 -10.39
C PHE A 50 -8.40 -1.48 -11.33
N PRO A 51 -9.50 -2.25 -11.47
CA PRO A 51 -10.55 -1.88 -12.41
C PRO A 51 -11.27 -0.58 -12.05
N GLY A 52 -11.30 -0.22 -10.78
CA GLY A 52 -11.91 1.03 -10.31
C GLY A 52 -11.00 2.24 -10.37
N GLY A 53 -9.79 2.12 -10.92
CA GLY A 53 -8.88 3.25 -11.09
C GLY A 53 -8.35 3.81 -9.77
N ALA A 54 -8.43 5.14 -9.62
CA ALA A 54 -7.88 5.83 -8.45
C ALA A 54 -8.40 5.29 -7.13
N MET A 55 -9.70 5.03 -7.04
CA MET A 55 -10.29 4.53 -5.80
C MET A 55 -9.71 3.17 -5.41
N ASP A 56 -9.51 2.28 -6.40
CA ASP A 56 -8.92 0.98 -6.13
C ASP A 56 -7.46 1.10 -5.69
N MET A 57 -6.70 2.01 -6.31
CA MET A 57 -5.31 2.24 -5.94
C MET A 57 -5.18 2.77 -4.51
N ILE A 58 -6.02 3.73 -4.16
CA ILE A 58 -6.03 4.31 -2.81
C ILE A 58 -6.45 3.25 -1.80
N ALA A 59 -7.49 2.48 -2.11
CA ALA A 59 -7.96 1.41 -1.24
C ALA A 59 -6.86 0.35 -1.01
N ALA A 60 -6.12 0.00 -2.07
CA ALA A 60 -5.02 -0.95 -1.96
C ALA A 60 -3.89 -0.40 -1.09
N TRP A 61 -3.60 0.89 -1.20
CA TRP A 61 -2.57 1.52 -0.38
C TRP A 61 -2.96 1.52 1.10
N ILE A 62 -4.22 1.86 1.40
CA ILE A 62 -4.73 1.82 2.78
C ILE A 62 -4.67 0.38 3.32
N ALA A 63 -5.09 -0.59 2.52
CA ALA A 63 -5.05 -2.01 2.92
C ALA A 63 -3.61 -2.47 3.17
N ARG A 64 -2.66 -2.01 2.37
CA ARG A 64 -1.25 -2.36 2.56
C ARG A 64 -0.70 -1.76 3.84
N ILE A 65 -1.01 -0.49 4.13
CA ILE A 65 -0.59 0.15 5.38
C ILE A 65 -1.15 -0.62 6.57
N ASP A 66 -2.43 -1.00 6.52
CA ASP A 66 -3.06 -1.75 7.59
C ASP A 66 -2.44 -3.14 7.77
N ALA A 67 -2.11 -3.81 6.67
CA ALA A 67 -1.45 -5.12 6.73
C ALA A 67 -0.04 -4.99 7.32
N ASP A 68 0.72 -3.98 6.91
CA ASP A 68 2.06 -3.73 7.43
C ASP A 68 2.02 -3.38 8.92
N MET A 69 1.02 -2.59 9.31
CA MET A 69 0.82 -2.22 10.71
C MET A 69 0.49 -3.46 11.56
N ALA A 70 -0.38 -4.34 11.07
CA ALA A 70 -0.73 -5.56 11.77
C ALA A 70 0.48 -6.47 11.97
N ALA A 71 1.37 -6.51 10.98
CA ALA A 71 2.60 -7.29 11.06
C ALA A 71 3.62 -6.68 12.04
N ALA A 72 3.73 -5.34 12.03
CA ALA A 72 4.69 -4.62 12.87
C ALA A 72 4.22 -4.46 14.31
N LEU A 73 2.90 -4.33 14.53
CA LEU A 73 2.29 -4.08 15.83
C LEU A 73 1.21 -5.13 16.13
N PRO A 74 1.58 -6.41 16.22
CA PRO A 74 0.58 -7.44 16.47
C PRO A 74 -0.10 -7.23 17.83
N ALA A 75 -1.36 -7.65 17.94
CA ALA A 75 -2.19 -7.44 19.11
C ALA A 75 -1.51 -7.96 20.39
N GLY A 76 -0.75 -9.06 20.29
CA GLY A 76 -0.03 -9.61 21.45
C GLY A 76 1.08 -8.71 21.97
N ARG A 77 1.61 -7.80 21.10
CA ARG A 77 2.65 -6.83 21.51
C ARG A 77 2.09 -5.58 22.14
N ILE A 78 0.98 -5.08 21.59
CA ILE A 78 0.40 -3.81 22.04
C ILE A 78 -0.81 -3.98 22.94
N GLY A 79 -1.37 -5.20 23.01
CA GLY A 79 -2.56 -5.47 23.82
C GLY A 79 -2.38 -5.22 25.31
N ASN A 80 -1.15 -5.30 25.80
CA ASN A 80 -0.83 -5.06 27.21
C ASN A 80 -0.54 -3.59 27.52
N LEU A 81 -0.49 -2.75 26.51
CA LEU A 81 -0.26 -1.32 26.71
C LEU A 81 -1.56 -0.62 27.12
N PRO A 82 -1.48 0.48 27.88
CA PRO A 82 -2.64 1.33 28.11
C PRO A 82 -3.27 1.77 26.79
N VAL A 83 -4.59 1.95 26.80
CA VAL A 83 -5.35 2.30 25.59
C VAL A 83 -4.75 3.50 24.87
N ARG A 84 -4.36 4.54 25.61
CA ARG A 84 -3.76 5.74 25.00
C ARG A 84 -2.50 5.40 24.22
N GLU A 85 -1.65 4.53 24.76
CA GLU A 85 -0.40 4.15 24.11
C GLU A 85 -0.65 3.25 22.90
N ARG A 86 -1.65 2.37 22.97
CA ARG A 86 -2.03 1.56 21.81
C ARG A 86 -2.49 2.44 20.67
N ILE A 87 -3.36 3.41 20.95
CA ILE A 87 -3.86 4.33 19.93
C ILE A 87 -2.71 5.15 19.35
N ARG A 88 -1.82 5.65 20.21
CA ARG A 88 -0.65 6.42 19.74
C ARG A 88 0.23 5.60 18.81
N SER A 89 0.51 4.33 19.14
CA SER A 89 1.34 3.46 18.31
C SER A 89 0.72 3.23 16.94
N LEU A 90 -0.59 3.00 16.87
CA LEU A 90 -1.30 2.77 15.62
C LEU A 90 -1.34 4.03 14.77
N VAL A 91 -1.62 5.17 15.38
CA VAL A 91 -1.65 6.46 14.68
C VAL A 91 -0.26 6.80 14.16
N GLN A 92 0.77 6.63 14.99
CA GLN A 92 2.14 6.96 14.60
C GLN A 92 2.61 6.09 13.43
N PHE A 93 2.26 4.80 13.44
CA PHE A 93 2.62 3.92 12.33
C PHE A 93 2.04 4.44 11.01
N ARG A 94 0.77 4.84 11.01
CA ARG A 94 0.13 5.36 9.81
C ARG A 94 0.74 6.67 9.35
N LEU A 95 1.02 7.57 10.29
CA LEU A 95 1.66 8.85 9.96
C LEU A 95 3.04 8.64 9.35
N ASP A 96 3.83 7.74 9.91
CA ASP A 96 5.17 7.46 9.38
C ASP A 96 5.10 6.89 7.96
N ALA A 97 4.11 6.03 7.70
CA ALA A 97 3.93 5.46 6.36
C ALA A 97 3.58 6.53 5.33
N LEU A 98 2.78 7.52 5.73
CA LEU A 98 2.34 8.59 4.84
C LEU A 98 3.41 9.67 4.65
N THR A 99 4.07 10.10 5.73
CA THR A 99 5.04 11.19 5.64
C THR A 99 6.27 10.83 4.84
N GLY A 100 6.69 9.58 4.87
CA GLY A 100 7.81 9.12 4.05
C GLY A 100 7.58 9.27 2.56
N ARG A 101 6.31 9.45 2.14
CA ARG A 101 5.95 9.58 0.73
C ARG A 101 5.54 10.99 0.33
N GLU A 102 5.38 11.89 1.28
CA GLU A 102 5.07 13.28 0.99
C GLU A 102 6.30 14.07 0.55
N GLU A 103 7.48 13.59 0.91
CA GLU A 103 8.73 14.26 0.55
C GLU A 103 9.28 13.71 -0.75
N PRO A 104 9.45 14.56 -1.76
CA PRO A 104 10.06 14.17 -3.02
C PRO A 104 11.55 13.83 -2.86
#